data_01bc6d81a86a131865662b0086058c54
#
_entry.id   01bc6d81a86a131865662b0086058c54
#
_cell.length_a   1.000
_cell.length_b   1.000
_cell.length_c   1.000
_cell.angle_alpha   90.00
_cell.angle_beta   90.00
_cell.angle_gamma   90.00
#
_symmetry.space_group_name_H-M   'P 1'
#
loop_
_entity.id
_entity.type
_entity.pdbx_description
1 polymer ?
#
loop_
_entity_poly.entity_id
_entity_poly.type
_entity_poly.pdbx_seq_one_letter_code
_entity_poly.pdbx_strand_id
1 'polypeptide(L)'
;ASEFFETDIRVSYHSNMDEYAIGCDQKNGNIWHKYAVQGEFRRYDGLNLLKHALHNTIPDINKSKTILDAEGNEKTIKVRDGHAIQMANAKIEEIRQGFVDWLGRTPDTFKEQLSDRYNRLFNCFVRPNFDGTHQSFPDLDLKRLGIQDLYKSQKDAVWMLKTNGGGICDHEVGAGKTLIMCTAAYEMKRLGLANKPMIIGLKANVFDIADTFRKAYPNAKILYPGKNDFSKQNRQRIFNDIKNNDWDCIILTHEQFGMIPQALEIQEAILQKEKDSVEENLEVLRMQGADISRAMLKGLEKRKQTLEAKLQGIQDSIAERKDDAVDFKMMGIDHLFVDESHQFKNLMFNTRHDRVSGLGNPDGSQRALNMLFAIRTIQ
;
A
#
# COMPACT_ATOMS: atom_id res chain seq x y z
N ALA A 1 32.49 -2.09 -1.60
CA ALA A 1 32.53 -3.27 -0.71
C ALA A 1 33.94 -3.71 -0.41
N SER A 2 34.79 -3.83 -1.42
CA SER A 2 36.19 -4.31 -1.24
C SER A 2 37.01 -3.45 -0.27
N GLU A 3 36.93 -2.12 -0.37
CA GLU A 3 37.57 -1.19 0.55
C GLU A 3 37.04 -1.33 1.98
N PHE A 4 35.73 -1.46 2.16
CA PHE A 4 35.09 -1.58 3.47
C PHE A 4 35.47 -2.87 4.21
N PHE A 5 35.53 -3.98 3.48
CA PHE A 5 35.86 -5.29 4.06
C PHE A 5 37.35 -5.62 3.98
N GLU A 6 38.19 -4.75 3.37
CA GLU A 6 39.63 -4.94 3.19
C GLU A 6 40.00 -6.26 2.49
N THR A 7 39.21 -6.66 1.51
CA THR A 7 39.41 -7.85 0.68
C THR A 7 38.66 -7.72 -0.64
N ASP A 8 39.07 -8.46 -1.67
CA ASP A 8 38.42 -8.37 -2.97
C ASP A 8 36.99 -8.98 -2.92
N ILE A 9 35.98 -8.12 -3.13
CA ILE A 9 34.57 -8.50 -3.17
C ILE A 9 33.98 -8.07 -4.52
N ARG A 10 33.50 -9.05 -5.25
CA ARG A 10 32.79 -8.84 -6.51
C ARG A 10 31.27 -8.81 -6.25
N VAL A 11 30.63 -7.72 -6.66
CA VAL A 11 29.17 -7.57 -6.58
C VAL A 11 28.64 -7.40 -8.00
N SER A 12 27.75 -8.29 -8.43
CA SER A 12 27.06 -8.22 -9.71
C SER A 12 25.56 -8.26 -9.50
N TYR A 13 24.81 -7.51 -10.33
CA TYR A 13 23.36 -7.50 -10.32
C TYR A 13 22.82 -8.28 -11.50
N HIS A 14 21.95 -9.24 -11.26
CA HIS A 14 21.28 -10.05 -12.27
C HIS A 14 19.85 -9.52 -12.47
N SER A 15 19.64 -8.73 -13.51
CA SER A 15 18.35 -8.08 -13.80
C SER A 15 17.19 -9.06 -13.99
N ASN A 16 17.46 -10.24 -14.60
CA ASN A 16 16.43 -11.25 -14.83
C ASN A 16 15.90 -11.88 -13.54
N MET A 17 16.72 -11.89 -12.49
CA MET A 17 16.36 -12.46 -11.18
C MET A 17 16.14 -11.39 -10.12
N ASP A 18 16.40 -10.11 -10.45
CA ASP A 18 16.37 -8.98 -9.51
C ASP A 18 17.17 -9.30 -8.24
N GLU A 19 18.41 -9.82 -8.42
CA GLU A 19 19.23 -10.30 -7.32
C GLU A 19 20.70 -9.87 -7.46
N TYR A 20 21.34 -9.65 -6.30
CA TYR A 20 22.78 -9.41 -6.23
C TYR A 20 23.53 -10.70 -5.94
N ALA A 21 24.48 -11.05 -6.81
CA ALA A 21 25.48 -12.07 -6.54
C ALA A 21 26.72 -11.43 -5.91
N ILE A 22 27.20 -12.02 -4.83
CA ILE A 22 28.37 -11.54 -4.09
C ILE A 22 29.40 -12.66 -4.07
N GLY A 23 30.56 -12.40 -4.67
CA GLY A 23 31.70 -13.30 -4.70
C GLY A 23 32.85 -12.74 -3.88
N CYS A 24 33.56 -13.62 -3.17
CA CYS A 24 34.79 -13.33 -2.46
C CYS A 24 35.66 -14.57 -2.44
N ASP A 25 36.87 -14.48 -2.96
CA ASP A 25 37.79 -15.64 -3.06
C ASP A 25 38.37 -16.02 -1.70
N GLN A 26 38.68 -15.02 -0.85
CA GLN A 26 39.20 -15.24 0.50
C GLN A 26 38.51 -14.35 1.52
N LYS A 27 37.79 -14.96 2.45
CA LYS A 27 37.14 -14.27 3.55
C LYS A 27 38.14 -13.97 4.67
N ASN A 28 38.25 -12.71 5.02
CA ASN A 28 39.12 -12.23 6.10
C ASN A 28 38.39 -12.11 7.45
N GLY A 29 39.10 -11.62 8.49
CA GLY A 29 38.53 -11.41 9.82
C GLY A 29 37.36 -10.41 9.87
N ASN A 30 37.35 -9.41 8.98
CA ASN A 30 36.25 -8.46 8.89
C ASN A 30 34.96 -9.16 8.47
N ILE A 31 35.02 -10.07 7.49
CA ILE A 31 33.88 -10.85 7.03
C ILE A 31 33.46 -11.89 8.07
N TRP A 32 34.43 -12.63 8.65
CA TRP A 32 34.12 -13.74 9.53
C TRP A 32 33.75 -13.33 10.96
N HIS A 33 34.29 -12.20 11.46
CA HIS A 33 34.15 -11.83 12.87
C HIS A 33 33.53 -10.45 13.07
N LYS A 34 34.13 -9.42 12.51
CA LYS A 34 33.75 -8.03 12.79
C LYS A 34 32.33 -7.74 12.30
N TYR A 35 32.01 -8.09 11.07
CA TYR A 35 30.71 -7.89 10.45
C TYR A 35 29.87 -9.19 10.35
N ALA A 36 30.03 -10.06 11.34
CA ALA A 36 29.26 -11.29 11.41
C ALA A 36 28.38 -11.35 12.67
N VAL A 37 27.31 -12.12 12.61
CA VAL A 37 26.44 -12.41 13.75
C VAL A 37 26.29 -13.92 13.89
N GLN A 38 26.52 -14.43 15.09
CA GLN A 38 26.34 -15.83 15.40
C GLN A 38 24.89 -16.08 15.82
N GLY A 39 24.15 -16.81 15.02
CA GLY A 39 22.87 -17.39 15.42
C GLY A 39 23.08 -18.80 15.97
N GLU A 40 22.07 -19.35 16.63
CA GLU A 40 22.11 -20.71 17.20
C GLU A 40 22.35 -21.77 16.13
N PHE A 41 21.72 -21.65 14.96
CA PHE A 41 21.75 -22.67 13.91
C PHE A 41 22.81 -22.40 12.84
N ARG A 42 23.16 -21.15 12.61
CA ARG A 42 24.16 -20.76 11.62
C ARG A 42 24.77 -19.40 11.92
N ARG A 43 25.96 -19.17 11.35
CA ARG A 43 26.60 -17.86 11.33
C ARG A 43 26.14 -17.09 10.11
N TYR A 44 25.85 -15.81 10.30
CA TYR A 44 25.61 -14.82 9.27
C TYR A 44 26.85 -13.97 9.14
N ASP A 45 27.67 -14.25 8.13
CA ASP A 45 28.91 -13.54 7.91
C ASP A 45 28.70 -12.18 7.22
N GLY A 46 29.78 -11.40 7.05
CA GLY A 46 29.70 -10.07 6.44
C GLY A 46 29.15 -10.05 5.03
N LEU A 47 29.34 -11.12 4.23
CA LEU A 47 28.78 -11.20 2.88
C LEU A 47 27.26 -11.45 2.91
N ASN A 48 26.80 -12.26 3.85
CA ASN A 48 25.37 -12.43 4.08
C ASN A 48 24.70 -11.11 4.49
N LEU A 49 25.34 -10.35 5.42
CA LEU A 49 24.81 -9.06 5.86
C LEU A 49 24.90 -8.00 4.76
N LEU A 50 25.96 -8.02 3.91
CA LEU A 50 26.05 -7.18 2.72
C LEU A 50 24.91 -7.46 1.74
N LYS A 51 24.55 -8.74 1.52
CA LYS A 51 23.39 -9.09 0.69
C LYS A 51 22.09 -8.46 1.23
N HIS A 52 21.88 -8.54 2.55
CA HIS A 52 20.73 -7.88 3.20
C HIS A 52 20.78 -6.35 3.10
N ALA A 53 21.99 -5.75 3.16
CA ALA A 53 22.16 -4.31 2.97
C ALA A 53 21.73 -3.85 1.56
N LEU A 54 22.12 -4.62 0.52
CA LEU A 54 21.81 -4.33 -0.88
C LEU A 54 20.32 -4.52 -1.22
N HIS A 55 19.68 -5.55 -0.66
CA HIS A 55 18.26 -5.84 -0.89
C HIS A 55 17.32 -5.09 0.05
N ASN A 56 17.84 -4.31 1.00
CA ASN A 56 17.05 -3.66 2.05
C ASN A 56 16.19 -4.66 2.85
N THR A 57 16.74 -5.83 3.17
CA THR A 57 16.08 -6.91 3.90
C THR A 57 16.69 -7.13 5.28
N ILE A 58 16.00 -7.89 6.12
CA ILE A 58 16.43 -8.24 7.49
C ILE A 58 16.62 -9.76 7.55
N PRO A 59 17.74 -10.27 8.10
CA PRO A 59 17.94 -11.71 8.20
C PRO A 59 16.95 -12.37 9.18
N ASP A 60 16.49 -13.57 8.84
CA ASP A 60 15.64 -14.38 9.72
C ASP A 60 16.51 -15.27 10.59
N ILE A 61 16.79 -14.79 11.81
CA ILE A 61 17.61 -15.50 12.79
C ILE A 61 16.69 -16.12 13.84
N ASN A 62 16.78 -17.43 13.97
CA ASN A 62 15.94 -18.21 14.88
C ASN A 62 16.78 -18.89 15.96
N LYS A 63 16.15 -19.14 17.12
CA LYS A 63 16.67 -19.94 18.21
C LYS A 63 15.65 -20.97 18.69
N SER A 64 16.12 -21.99 19.37
CA SER A 64 15.28 -22.99 20.01
C SER A 64 14.65 -22.43 21.28
N LYS A 65 13.37 -22.76 21.52
CA LYS A 65 12.67 -22.51 22.79
C LYS A 65 11.89 -23.74 23.17
N THR A 66 12.13 -24.26 24.37
CA THR A 66 11.31 -25.34 24.93
C THR A 66 10.04 -24.74 25.53
N ILE A 67 8.90 -25.29 25.18
CA ILE A 67 7.57 -24.95 25.71
C ILE A 67 6.90 -26.25 26.17
N LEU A 68 6.02 -26.15 27.14
CA LEU A 68 5.12 -27.28 27.53
C LEU A 68 3.90 -27.23 26.59
N ASP A 69 3.52 -28.36 26.03
CA ASP A 69 2.26 -28.51 25.30
C ASP A 69 1.05 -28.57 26.25
N ALA A 70 -0.16 -28.64 25.69
CA ALA A 70 -1.39 -28.71 26.49
C ALA A 70 -1.50 -29.98 27.35
N GLU A 71 -0.66 -30.98 27.09
CA GLU A 71 -0.60 -32.27 27.79
C GLU A 71 0.55 -32.34 28.81
N GLY A 72 1.34 -31.25 28.93
CA GLY A 72 2.47 -31.13 29.87
C GLY A 72 3.79 -31.72 29.37
N ASN A 73 3.90 -32.11 28.09
CA ASN A 73 5.14 -32.60 27.49
C ASN A 73 6.02 -31.46 27.00
N GLU A 74 7.34 -31.60 27.11
CA GLU A 74 8.29 -30.65 26.58
C GLU A 74 8.37 -30.73 25.05
N LYS A 75 8.12 -29.60 24.41
CA LYS A 75 8.23 -29.44 22.95
C LYS A 75 9.18 -28.30 22.57
N THR A 76 10.19 -28.60 21.79
CA THR A 76 11.11 -27.60 21.30
C THR A 76 10.56 -26.95 20.01
N ILE A 77 10.37 -25.65 20.03
CA ILE A 77 9.95 -24.85 18.88
C ILE A 77 11.03 -23.86 18.46
N LYS A 78 11.06 -23.51 17.16
CA LYS A 78 11.90 -22.44 16.66
C LYS A 78 11.19 -21.11 16.85
N VAL A 79 11.81 -20.19 17.56
CA VAL A 79 11.34 -18.81 17.76
C VAL A 79 12.37 -17.83 17.25
N ARG A 80 11.96 -16.63 16.93
CA ARG A 80 12.86 -15.56 16.48
C ARG A 80 13.84 -15.18 17.59
N ASP A 81 15.12 -15.02 17.23
CA ASP A 81 16.13 -14.43 18.09
C ASP A 81 16.18 -12.92 17.89
N GLY A 82 15.36 -12.18 18.65
CA GLY A 82 15.29 -10.71 18.56
C GLY A 82 16.63 -10.04 18.82
N HIS A 83 17.46 -10.58 19.74
CA HIS A 83 18.80 -10.02 20.04
C HIS A 83 19.76 -10.17 18.85
N ALA A 84 19.86 -11.38 18.28
CA ALA A 84 20.73 -11.62 17.12
C ALA A 84 20.25 -10.84 15.89
N ILE A 85 18.93 -10.67 15.68
CA ILE A 85 18.36 -9.85 14.62
C ILE A 85 18.73 -8.37 14.83
N GLN A 86 18.64 -7.84 16.05
CA GLN A 86 19.02 -6.47 16.35
C GLN A 86 20.50 -6.21 16.10
N MET A 87 21.35 -7.14 16.50
CA MET A 87 22.79 -7.07 16.21
C MET A 87 23.08 -7.10 14.70
N ALA A 88 22.37 -7.96 13.96
CA ALA A 88 22.52 -8.02 12.51
C ALA A 88 22.10 -6.71 11.84
N ASN A 89 20.99 -6.10 12.27
CA ASN A 89 20.55 -4.80 11.77
C ASN A 89 21.57 -3.70 12.04
N ALA A 90 22.13 -3.64 13.24
CA ALA A 90 23.18 -2.67 13.55
C ALA A 90 24.37 -2.80 12.59
N LYS A 91 24.82 -4.03 12.32
CA LYS A 91 25.93 -4.27 11.38
C LYS A 91 25.55 -4.00 9.92
N ILE A 92 24.31 -4.23 9.51
CA ILE A 92 23.80 -3.86 8.20
C ILE A 92 23.82 -2.34 8.03
N GLU A 93 23.42 -1.59 9.06
CA GLU A 93 23.50 -0.12 9.03
C GLU A 93 24.98 0.38 9.01
N GLU A 94 25.91 -0.27 9.73
CA GLU A 94 27.34 0.03 9.63
C GLU A 94 27.84 -0.16 8.19
N ILE A 95 27.43 -1.25 7.50
CA ILE A 95 27.80 -1.50 6.09
C ILE A 95 27.24 -0.40 5.18
N ARG A 96 25.98 0.02 5.38
CA ARG A 96 25.35 1.11 4.62
C ARG A 96 26.07 2.44 4.87
N GLN A 97 26.35 2.75 6.13
CA GLN A 97 27.10 3.95 6.49
C GLN A 97 28.50 3.96 5.86
N GLY A 98 29.15 2.81 5.85
CA GLY A 98 30.44 2.65 5.16
C GLY A 98 30.40 2.98 3.67
N PHE A 99 29.28 2.70 3.00
CA PHE A 99 29.08 3.13 1.61
C PHE A 99 28.91 4.65 1.50
N VAL A 100 28.13 5.26 2.40
CA VAL A 100 27.93 6.72 2.44
C VAL A 100 29.27 7.43 2.70
N ASP A 101 30.07 6.94 3.64
CA ASP A 101 31.38 7.48 3.97
C ASP A 101 32.38 7.33 2.81
N TRP A 102 32.34 6.19 2.11
CA TRP A 102 33.13 5.98 0.90
C TRP A 102 32.70 6.96 -0.20
N LEU A 103 31.40 7.12 -0.45
CA LEU A 103 30.87 8.07 -1.44
C LEU A 103 31.31 9.51 -1.10
N GLY A 104 31.30 9.89 0.19
CA GLY A 104 31.77 11.19 0.65
C GLY A 104 33.24 11.47 0.28
N ARG A 105 34.09 10.43 0.22
CA ARG A 105 35.53 10.53 -0.10
C ARG A 105 35.86 10.40 -1.58
N THR A 106 34.90 10.01 -2.43
CA THR A 106 35.12 9.91 -3.89
C THR A 106 35.30 11.28 -4.54
N PRO A 107 35.98 11.36 -5.70
CA PRO A 107 36.14 12.61 -6.46
C PRO A 107 34.79 13.23 -6.82
N ASP A 108 34.74 14.57 -6.83
CA ASP A 108 33.49 15.30 -7.14
C ASP A 108 32.97 14.99 -8.55
N THR A 109 33.85 14.75 -9.51
CA THR A 109 33.48 14.30 -10.86
C THR A 109 32.67 13.01 -10.87
N PHE A 110 33.00 12.05 -9.99
CA PHE A 110 32.22 10.81 -9.83
C PHE A 110 30.88 11.07 -9.17
N LYS A 111 30.81 11.93 -8.15
CA LYS A 111 29.55 12.31 -7.47
C LYS A 111 28.63 13.02 -8.46
N GLU A 112 29.14 13.92 -9.30
CA GLU A 112 28.38 14.60 -10.34
C GLU A 112 27.80 13.61 -11.35
N GLN A 113 28.60 12.68 -11.87
CA GLN A 113 28.12 11.63 -12.78
C GLN A 113 27.01 10.76 -12.17
N LEU A 114 27.15 10.39 -10.87
CA LEU A 114 26.16 9.62 -10.14
C LEU A 114 24.87 10.43 -9.93
N SER A 115 25.00 11.70 -9.55
CA SER A 115 23.89 12.63 -9.37
C SER A 115 23.15 12.85 -10.68
N ASP A 116 23.85 13.09 -11.77
CA ASP A 116 23.25 13.24 -13.09
C ASP A 116 22.48 12.00 -13.53
N ARG A 117 23.10 10.81 -13.33
CA ARG A 117 22.43 9.54 -13.64
C ARG A 117 21.19 9.32 -12.78
N TYR A 118 21.27 9.59 -11.48
CA TYR A 118 20.14 9.50 -10.56
C TYR A 118 19.04 10.46 -10.96
N ASN A 119 19.38 11.72 -11.25
CA ASN A 119 18.42 12.74 -11.64
C ASN A 119 17.72 12.40 -12.95
N ARG A 120 18.44 11.87 -13.95
CA ARG A 120 17.84 11.42 -15.22
C ARG A 120 16.89 10.24 -15.07
N LEU A 121 17.15 9.34 -14.12
CA LEU A 121 16.33 8.12 -13.91
C LEU A 121 15.16 8.33 -12.95
N PHE A 122 15.37 9.11 -11.88
CA PHE A 122 14.42 9.19 -10.76
C PHE A 122 13.87 10.60 -10.51
N ASN A 123 14.57 11.66 -10.93
CA ASN A 123 14.15 13.05 -10.72
C ASN A 123 13.84 13.79 -12.04
N CYS A 124 13.56 13.07 -13.12
CA CYS A 124 13.27 13.63 -14.46
C CYS A 124 11.83 14.15 -14.61
N PHE A 125 11.19 14.54 -13.52
CA PHE A 125 9.84 15.10 -13.55
C PHE A 125 9.81 16.54 -13.03
N VAL A 126 8.91 17.33 -13.60
CA VAL A 126 8.59 18.68 -13.11
C VAL A 126 7.33 18.55 -12.25
N ARG A 127 7.42 19.01 -10.99
CA ARG A 127 6.24 19.06 -10.11
C ARG A 127 5.25 20.08 -10.69
N PRO A 128 4.01 19.66 -11.01
CA PRO A 128 3.02 20.61 -11.48
C PRO A 128 2.67 21.60 -10.35
N ASN A 129 2.49 22.86 -10.72
CA ASN A 129 1.97 23.88 -9.82
C ASN A 129 0.52 24.14 -10.18
N PHE A 130 -0.38 23.89 -9.24
CA PHE A 130 -1.82 24.10 -9.43
C PHE A 130 -2.20 25.46 -8.82
N ASP A 131 -2.55 26.42 -9.66
CA ASP A 131 -3.11 27.70 -9.22
C ASP A 131 -4.63 27.70 -9.46
N GLY A 132 -5.36 27.53 -8.36
CA GLY A 132 -6.83 27.49 -8.34
C GLY A 132 -7.49 28.84 -8.10
N THR A 133 -6.76 29.95 -8.02
CA THR A 133 -7.27 31.28 -7.65
C THR A 133 -8.33 31.82 -8.65
N HIS A 134 -8.28 31.40 -9.90
CA HIS A 134 -9.24 31.76 -10.94
C HIS A 134 -10.62 31.11 -10.77
N GLN A 135 -10.76 30.10 -9.89
CA GLN A 135 -12.01 29.38 -9.74
C GLN A 135 -13.06 30.20 -8.99
N SER A 136 -14.29 30.11 -9.46
CA SER A 136 -15.49 30.54 -8.76
C SER A 136 -16.36 29.35 -8.39
N PHE A 137 -17.04 29.43 -7.27
CA PHE A 137 -17.90 28.39 -6.70
C PHE A 137 -19.31 28.96 -6.50
N PRO A 138 -20.12 29.07 -7.57
CA PRO A 138 -21.36 29.84 -7.55
C PRO A 138 -22.40 29.33 -6.56
N ASP A 139 -22.44 28.01 -6.30
CA ASP A 139 -23.42 27.37 -5.41
C ASP A 139 -22.92 27.23 -3.97
N LEU A 140 -21.68 27.68 -3.67
CA LEU A 140 -21.08 27.58 -2.35
C LEU A 140 -21.63 28.65 -1.41
N ASP A 141 -22.29 28.22 -0.33
CA ASP A 141 -22.86 29.14 0.67
C ASP A 141 -21.79 29.53 1.71
N LEU A 142 -21.00 30.54 1.40
CA LEU A 142 -19.96 31.08 2.29
C LEU A 142 -20.50 31.63 3.61
N LYS A 143 -21.76 32.14 3.60
CA LYS A 143 -22.38 32.69 4.82
C LYS A 143 -22.71 31.60 5.83
N ARG A 144 -23.26 30.47 5.38
CA ARG A 144 -23.55 29.32 6.24
C ARG A 144 -22.29 28.65 6.77
N LEU A 145 -21.22 28.71 6.00
CA LEU A 145 -19.90 28.22 6.43
C LEU A 145 -19.22 29.20 7.42
N GLY A 146 -19.65 30.46 7.51
CA GLY A 146 -19.04 31.48 8.34
C GLY A 146 -17.68 31.94 7.84
N ILE A 147 -17.40 31.82 6.54
CA ILE A 147 -16.14 32.21 5.90
C ILE A 147 -16.39 33.27 4.81
N GLN A 148 -15.35 34.03 4.47
CA GLN A 148 -15.44 35.03 3.40
C GLN A 148 -15.13 34.42 2.03
N ASP A 149 -14.18 33.50 1.96
CA ASP A 149 -13.76 32.79 0.76
C ASP A 149 -12.99 31.51 1.16
N LEU A 150 -12.74 30.63 0.21
CA LEU A 150 -11.83 29.50 0.37
C LEU A 150 -10.37 30.00 0.43
N TYR A 151 -9.56 29.38 1.24
CA TYR A 151 -8.11 29.63 1.21
C TYR A 151 -7.51 29.28 -0.15
N LYS A 152 -6.42 29.97 -0.52
CA LYS A 152 -5.71 29.66 -1.78
C LYS A 152 -5.35 28.19 -1.87
N SER A 153 -4.80 27.61 -0.81
CA SER A 153 -4.44 26.18 -0.76
C SER A 153 -5.62 25.23 -0.98
N GLN A 154 -6.82 25.61 -0.53
CA GLN A 154 -8.05 24.85 -0.79
C GLN A 154 -8.47 24.95 -2.25
N LYS A 155 -8.42 26.13 -2.83
CA LYS A 155 -8.69 26.34 -4.27
C LYS A 155 -7.70 25.58 -5.14
N ASP A 156 -6.42 25.64 -4.81
CA ASP A 156 -5.35 24.92 -5.52
C ASP A 156 -5.57 23.40 -5.47
N ALA A 157 -5.97 22.85 -4.32
CA ALA A 157 -6.28 21.44 -4.17
C ALA A 157 -7.52 21.02 -4.97
N VAL A 158 -8.60 21.80 -4.94
CA VAL A 158 -9.80 21.54 -5.75
C VAL A 158 -9.46 21.60 -7.26
N TRP A 159 -8.59 22.54 -7.67
CA TRP A 159 -8.12 22.62 -9.05
C TRP A 159 -7.31 21.41 -9.46
N MET A 160 -6.38 20.98 -8.63
CA MET A 160 -5.59 19.76 -8.84
C MET A 160 -6.50 18.53 -9.04
N LEU A 161 -7.49 18.34 -8.15
CA LEU A 161 -8.41 17.20 -8.22
C LEU A 161 -9.24 17.22 -9.51
N LYS A 162 -9.74 18.38 -9.92
CA LYS A 162 -10.51 18.53 -11.17
C LYS A 162 -9.67 18.29 -12.42
N THR A 163 -8.43 18.77 -12.43
CA THR A 163 -7.53 18.69 -13.59
C THR A 163 -6.97 17.30 -13.79
N ASN A 164 -6.59 16.63 -12.69
CA ASN A 164 -5.96 15.31 -12.75
C ASN A 164 -6.97 14.15 -12.62
N GLY A 165 -8.23 14.42 -12.32
CA GLY A 165 -9.21 13.37 -11.97
C GLY A 165 -8.92 12.68 -10.64
N GLY A 166 -8.02 13.21 -9.82
CA GLY A 166 -7.67 12.68 -8.51
C GLY A 166 -6.34 13.20 -7.98
N GLY A 167 -6.01 12.86 -6.74
CA GLY A 167 -4.76 13.28 -6.11
C GLY A 167 -4.71 12.98 -4.61
N ILE A 168 -3.56 13.25 -4.01
CA ILE A 168 -3.35 13.15 -2.56
C ILE A 168 -3.27 14.57 -1.98
N CYS A 169 -4.19 14.90 -1.07
CA CYS A 169 -4.20 16.16 -0.34
C CYS A 169 -3.54 15.97 1.03
N ASP A 170 -2.22 16.10 1.08
CA ASP A 170 -1.42 16.00 2.31
C ASP A 170 -1.27 17.37 2.98
N HIS A 171 -2.40 17.98 3.29
CA HIS A 171 -2.46 19.23 4.05
C HIS A 171 -2.38 18.96 5.56
N GLU A 172 -1.85 19.92 6.31
CA GLU A 172 -1.81 19.85 7.76
C GLU A 172 -3.22 19.73 8.40
N VAL A 173 -3.25 19.30 9.65
CA VAL A 173 -4.50 19.25 10.42
C VAL A 173 -5.03 20.67 10.60
N GLY A 174 -6.35 20.86 10.37
CA GLY A 174 -6.98 22.18 10.44
C GLY A 174 -6.99 22.98 9.13
N ALA A 175 -6.32 22.53 8.07
CA ALA A 175 -6.32 23.22 6.76
C ALA A 175 -7.65 23.09 5.98
N GLY A 176 -8.68 22.50 6.59
CA GLY A 176 -10.00 22.37 5.99
C GLY A 176 -10.12 21.31 4.90
N LYS A 177 -9.42 20.18 5.02
CA LYS A 177 -9.49 19.03 4.06
C LYS A 177 -10.93 18.58 3.80
N THR A 178 -11.78 18.56 4.83
CA THR A 178 -13.21 18.23 4.69
C THR A 178 -13.91 19.14 3.70
N LEU A 179 -13.67 20.45 3.78
CA LEU A 179 -14.26 21.42 2.84
C LEU A 179 -13.70 21.24 1.42
N ILE A 180 -12.41 20.91 1.27
CA ILE A 180 -11.83 20.58 -0.04
C ILE A 180 -12.55 19.38 -0.66
N MET A 181 -12.76 18.29 0.09
CA MET A 181 -13.48 17.10 -0.41
C MET A 181 -14.92 17.43 -0.81
N CYS A 182 -15.65 18.14 0.05
CA CYS A 182 -17.03 18.53 -0.23
C CYS A 182 -17.13 19.41 -1.48
N THR A 183 -16.25 20.42 -1.58
CA THR A 183 -16.21 21.34 -2.72
C THR A 183 -15.80 20.63 -4.00
N ALA A 184 -14.77 19.79 -3.96
CA ALA A 184 -14.33 19.03 -5.12
C ALA A 184 -15.42 18.06 -5.60
N ALA A 185 -16.07 17.31 -4.69
CA ALA A 185 -17.13 16.38 -5.05
C ALA A 185 -18.30 17.08 -5.73
N TYR A 186 -18.78 18.19 -5.16
CA TYR A 186 -19.86 18.95 -5.75
C TYR A 186 -19.51 19.58 -7.09
N GLU A 187 -18.35 20.24 -7.16
CA GLU A 187 -17.90 20.91 -8.39
C GLU A 187 -17.62 19.92 -9.52
N MET A 188 -17.05 18.76 -9.23
CA MET A 188 -16.83 17.73 -10.24
C MET A 188 -18.16 17.21 -10.78
N LYS A 189 -19.16 17.00 -9.93
CA LYS A 189 -20.52 16.65 -10.34
C LYS A 189 -21.15 17.76 -11.19
N ARG A 190 -21.10 19.00 -10.72
CA ARG A 190 -21.68 20.16 -11.44
C ARG A 190 -21.06 20.37 -12.83
N LEU A 191 -19.75 20.09 -12.96
CA LEU A 191 -19.02 20.24 -14.21
C LEU A 191 -19.06 19.00 -15.12
N GLY A 192 -19.72 17.93 -14.67
CA GLY A 192 -19.80 16.65 -15.41
C GLY A 192 -18.47 15.87 -15.44
N LEU A 193 -17.55 16.16 -14.52
CA LEU A 193 -16.30 15.42 -14.34
C LEU A 193 -16.51 14.14 -13.51
N ALA A 194 -17.56 14.10 -12.73
CA ALA A 194 -18.03 12.93 -12.00
C ALA A 194 -19.57 12.91 -12.06
N ASN A 195 -20.17 11.72 -12.18
CA ASN A 195 -21.62 11.59 -12.18
C ASN A 195 -22.16 11.25 -10.79
N LYS A 196 -21.46 10.41 -10.05
CA LYS A 196 -21.92 9.97 -8.73
C LYS A 196 -20.71 9.86 -7.75
N PRO A 197 -20.20 10.99 -7.27
CA PRO A 197 -19.08 11.01 -6.34
C PRO A 197 -19.49 10.43 -4.97
N MET A 198 -18.54 9.71 -4.34
CA MET A 198 -18.70 9.16 -3.01
C MET A 198 -17.56 9.65 -2.10
N ILE A 199 -17.91 10.10 -0.90
CA ILE A 199 -16.97 10.41 0.18
C ILE A 199 -17.00 9.29 1.21
N ILE A 200 -15.83 8.79 1.59
CA ILE A 200 -15.64 7.74 2.58
C ILE A 200 -14.85 8.32 3.75
N GLY A 201 -15.43 8.32 4.94
CA GLY A 201 -14.81 8.89 6.13
C GLY A 201 -14.82 7.95 7.33
N LEU A 202 -14.08 8.34 8.37
CA LEU A 202 -14.15 7.66 9.66
C LEU A 202 -15.54 7.85 10.29
N LYS A 203 -15.99 6.85 11.03
CA LYS A 203 -17.26 6.92 11.78
C LYS A 203 -17.35 8.13 12.69
N ALA A 204 -16.22 8.58 13.26
CA ALA A 204 -16.15 9.78 14.10
C ALA A 204 -16.37 11.06 13.29
N ASN A 205 -15.91 11.11 12.02
CA ASN A 205 -15.85 12.34 11.24
C ASN A 205 -16.97 12.45 10.19
N VAL A 206 -17.60 11.34 9.82
CA VAL A 206 -18.54 11.28 8.70
C VAL A 206 -19.76 12.18 8.92
N PHE A 207 -20.19 12.38 10.16
CA PHE A 207 -21.27 13.33 10.50
C PHE A 207 -20.84 14.77 10.17
N ASP A 208 -19.65 15.17 10.58
CA ASP A 208 -19.13 16.50 10.33
C ASP A 208 -18.90 16.76 8.84
N ILE A 209 -18.50 15.72 8.09
CA ILE A 209 -18.41 15.78 6.62
C ILE A 209 -19.78 16.08 6.03
N ALA A 210 -20.83 15.34 6.43
CA ALA A 210 -22.18 15.53 5.93
C ALA A 210 -22.76 16.90 6.33
N ASP A 211 -22.51 17.36 7.54
CA ASP A 211 -22.93 18.67 8.02
C ASP A 211 -22.22 19.80 7.26
N THR A 212 -20.92 19.68 7.05
CA THR A 212 -20.14 20.60 6.23
C THR A 212 -20.66 20.66 4.81
N PHE A 213 -20.98 19.51 4.20
CA PHE A 213 -21.54 19.46 2.86
C PHE A 213 -22.88 20.18 2.76
N ARG A 214 -23.79 19.96 3.73
CA ARG A 214 -25.10 20.65 3.79
C ARG A 214 -24.99 22.15 4.01
N LYS A 215 -24.01 22.58 4.80
CA LYS A 215 -23.72 24.02 4.98
C LYS A 215 -23.15 24.64 3.71
N ALA A 216 -22.20 23.95 3.08
CA ALA A 216 -21.56 24.40 1.85
C ALA A 216 -22.51 24.46 0.66
N TYR A 217 -23.36 23.45 0.51
CA TYR A 217 -24.29 23.28 -0.63
C TYR A 217 -25.69 22.89 -0.15
N PRO A 218 -26.49 23.87 0.31
CA PRO A 218 -27.80 23.61 0.93
C PRO A 218 -28.81 22.91 0.01
N ASN A 219 -28.67 23.08 -1.29
CA ASN A 219 -29.58 22.51 -2.30
C ASN A 219 -29.09 21.15 -2.83
N ALA A 220 -27.93 20.68 -2.40
CA ALA A 220 -27.37 19.41 -2.84
C ALA A 220 -28.16 18.22 -2.30
N LYS A 221 -28.42 17.25 -3.17
CA LYS A 221 -29.02 15.96 -2.81
C LYS A 221 -27.91 15.00 -2.35
N ILE A 222 -27.73 14.90 -1.04
CA ILE A 222 -26.74 13.98 -0.48
C ILE A 222 -27.39 12.77 0.18
N LEU A 223 -26.83 11.60 -0.05
CA LEU A 223 -27.18 10.37 0.68
C LEU A 223 -26.19 10.18 1.83
N TYR A 224 -26.67 10.28 3.05
CA TYR A 224 -25.92 9.99 4.27
C TYR A 224 -26.76 9.05 5.15
N PRO A 225 -26.58 7.72 5.03
CA PRO A 225 -27.33 6.77 5.83
C PRO A 225 -26.86 6.77 7.28
N GLY A 226 -27.80 6.78 8.21
CA GLY A 226 -27.54 6.62 9.62
C GLY A 226 -27.07 5.19 9.97
N LYS A 227 -26.67 5.00 11.23
CA LYS A 227 -26.19 3.70 11.72
C LYS A 227 -27.22 2.58 11.56
N ASN A 228 -28.50 2.87 11.82
CA ASN A 228 -29.58 1.89 11.77
C ASN A 228 -30.03 1.57 10.33
N ASP A 229 -29.82 2.50 9.39
CA ASP A 229 -30.19 2.34 8.00
C ASP A 229 -29.31 1.29 7.29
N PHE A 230 -28.08 1.06 7.79
CA PHE A 230 -27.14 0.08 7.24
C PHE A 230 -27.23 -1.31 7.91
N SER A 231 -28.31 -1.58 8.63
CA SER A 231 -28.57 -2.92 9.16
C SER A 231 -28.70 -3.95 8.02
N LYS A 232 -28.51 -5.23 8.33
CA LYS A 232 -28.57 -6.32 7.33
C LYS A 232 -29.91 -6.31 6.54
N GLN A 233 -31.01 -5.92 7.18
CA GLN A 233 -32.33 -5.87 6.57
C GLN A 233 -32.52 -4.65 5.65
N ASN A 234 -31.98 -3.50 6.02
CA ASN A 234 -32.19 -2.23 5.30
C ASN A 234 -31.11 -1.94 4.25
N ARG A 235 -29.95 -2.58 4.36
CA ARG A 235 -28.78 -2.31 3.53
C ARG A 235 -29.06 -2.46 2.03
N GLN A 236 -29.85 -3.47 1.64
CA GLN A 236 -30.21 -3.68 0.23
C GLN A 236 -31.03 -2.52 -0.33
N ARG A 237 -31.90 -1.92 0.50
CA ARG A 237 -32.66 -0.71 0.11
C ARG A 237 -31.70 0.45 -0.16
N ILE A 238 -30.71 0.67 0.72
CA ILE A 238 -29.71 1.73 0.52
C ILE A 238 -28.91 1.49 -0.77
N PHE A 239 -28.51 0.26 -1.08
CA PHE A 239 -27.82 -0.06 -2.32
C PHE A 239 -28.67 0.24 -3.56
N ASN A 240 -29.96 -0.09 -3.50
CA ASN A 240 -30.91 0.26 -4.56
C ASN A 240 -31.13 1.77 -4.65
N ASP A 241 -31.19 2.49 -3.54
CA ASP A 241 -31.27 3.96 -3.51
C ASP A 241 -30.04 4.61 -4.16
N ILE A 242 -28.84 4.09 -3.89
CA ILE A 242 -27.61 4.54 -4.55
C ILE A 242 -27.67 4.28 -6.05
N LYS A 243 -28.11 3.09 -6.46
CA LYS A 243 -28.18 2.69 -7.87
C LYS A 243 -29.17 3.55 -8.66
N ASN A 244 -30.39 3.74 -8.13
CA ASN A 244 -31.54 4.23 -8.89
C ASN A 244 -31.75 5.75 -8.83
N ASN A 245 -31.09 6.44 -7.91
CA ASN A 245 -31.25 7.89 -7.77
C ASN A 245 -30.00 8.66 -8.19
N ASP A 246 -30.23 9.90 -8.63
CA ASP A 246 -29.17 10.84 -8.96
C ASP A 246 -28.81 11.65 -7.71
N TRP A 247 -27.73 11.24 -7.05
CA TRP A 247 -27.16 11.88 -5.87
C TRP A 247 -26.02 12.81 -6.25
N ASP A 248 -25.98 14.01 -5.68
CA ASP A 248 -24.86 14.92 -5.83
C ASP A 248 -23.62 14.43 -5.07
N CYS A 249 -23.83 13.73 -3.96
CA CYS A 249 -22.79 13.02 -3.26
C CYS A 249 -23.36 11.93 -2.36
N ILE A 250 -22.59 10.83 -2.22
CA ILE A 250 -22.87 9.75 -1.27
C ILE A 250 -21.81 9.81 -0.19
N ILE A 251 -22.21 9.78 1.08
CA ILE A 251 -21.26 9.89 2.21
C ILE A 251 -21.43 8.65 3.08
N LEU A 252 -20.40 7.81 3.15
CA LEU A 252 -20.38 6.56 3.91
C LEU A 252 -19.21 6.51 4.89
N THR A 253 -19.36 5.67 5.90
CA THR A 253 -18.22 5.30 6.74
C THR A 253 -17.35 4.25 6.05
N HIS A 254 -16.07 4.12 6.47
CA HIS A 254 -15.18 3.03 6.02
C HIS A 254 -15.81 1.65 6.22
N GLU A 255 -16.54 1.45 7.31
CA GLU A 255 -17.24 0.20 7.61
C GLU A 255 -18.40 -0.05 6.65
N GLN A 256 -19.22 0.96 6.39
CA GLN A 256 -20.36 0.88 5.45
C GLN A 256 -19.88 0.61 4.03
N PHE A 257 -18.82 1.29 3.59
CA PHE A 257 -18.17 1.02 2.31
C PHE A 257 -17.69 -0.44 2.21
N GLY A 258 -17.04 -0.95 3.27
CA GLY A 258 -16.59 -2.35 3.33
C GLY A 258 -17.71 -3.40 3.23
N MET A 259 -18.96 -3.00 3.41
CA MET A 259 -20.13 -3.88 3.27
C MET A 259 -20.73 -3.89 1.86
N ILE A 260 -20.25 -3.03 0.95
CA ILE A 260 -20.72 -3.01 -0.44
C ILE A 260 -20.09 -4.20 -1.17
N PRO A 261 -20.89 -5.08 -1.79
CA PRO A 261 -20.37 -6.15 -2.62
C PRO A 261 -19.57 -5.58 -3.80
N GLN A 262 -18.41 -6.14 -4.07
CA GLN A 262 -17.61 -5.78 -5.22
C GLN A 262 -17.95 -6.69 -6.40
N ALA A 263 -17.82 -6.21 -7.63
CA ALA A 263 -18.07 -6.99 -8.83
C ALA A 263 -17.20 -8.24 -8.85
N LEU A 264 -17.80 -9.41 -9.00
CA LEU A 264 -17.12 -10.71 -8.91
C LEU A 264 -16.07 -10.87 -10.02
N GLU A 265 -16.36 -10.37 -11.21
CA GLU A 265 -15.49 -10.42 -12.37
C GLU A 265 -14.20 -9.60 -12.16
N ILE A 266 -14.30 -8.45 -11.47
CA ILE A 266 -13.15 -7.62 -11.10
C ILE A 266 -12.31 -8.31 -10.02
N GLN A 267 -12.97 -8.94 -9.04
CA GLN A 267 -12.27 -9.72 -8.02
C GLN A 267 -11.51 -10.88 -8.64
N GLU A 268 -12.14 -11.64 -9.54
CA GLU A 268 -11.51 -12.75 -10.25
C GLU A 268 -10.28 -12.30 -11.04
N ALA A 269 -10.41 -11.25 -11.87
CA ALA A 269 -9.33 -10.74 -12.69
C ALA A 269 -8.11 -10.28 -11.86
N ILE A 270 -8.34 -9.58 -10.74
CA ILE A 270 -7.26 -9.11 -9.86
C ILE A 270 -6.59 -10.26 -9.12
N LEU A 271 -7.36 -11.20 -8.56
CA LEU A 271 -6.80 -12.34 -7.85
C LEU A 271 -6.09 -13.33 -8.78
N GLN A 272 -6.56 -13.47 -10.02
CA GLN A 272 -5.86 -14.27 -11.03
C GLN A 272 -4.49 -13.67 -11.35
N LYS A 273 -4.42 -12.36 -11.62
CA LYS A 273 -3.15 -11.65 -11.84
C LYS A 273 -2.19 -11.78 -10.67
N GLU A 274 -2.71 -11.74 -9.44
CA GLU A 274 -1.90 -11.93 -8.24
C GLU A 274 -1.37 -13.37 -8.13
N LYS A 275 -2.20 -14.36 -8.47
CA LYS A 275 -1.79 -15.77 -8.52
C LYS A 275 -0.69 -15.99 -9.57
N ASP A 276 -0.85 -15.45 -10.77
CA ASP A 276 0.13 -15.56 -11.85
C ASP A 276 1.49 -14.98 -11.41
N SER A 277 1.48 -13.84 -10.71
CA SER A 277 2.70 -13.25 -10.14
C SER A 277 3.35 -14.13 -9.06
N VAL A 278 2.56 -14.84 -8.23
CA VAL A 278 3.10 -15.81 -7.26
C VAL A 278 3.71 -17.01 -7.96
N GLU A 279 3.09 -17.50 -9.01
CA GLU A 279 3.59 -18.64 -9.83
C GLU A 279 4.92 -18.28 -10.49
N GLU A 280 5.01 -17.10 -11.11
CA GLU A 280 6.25 -16.59 -11.70
C GLU A 280 7.38 -16.51 -10.65
N ASN A 281 7.08 -15.97 -9.49
CA ASN A 281 8.05 -15.90 -8.39
C ASN A 281 8.49 -17.28 -7.90
N LEU A 282 7.59 -18.25 -7.85
CA LEU A 282 7.92 -19.65 -7.51
C LEU A 282 8.83 -20.30 -8.55
N GLU A 283 8.59 -20.09 -9.84
CA GLU A 283 9.43 -20.60 -10.92
C GLU A 283 10.86 -20.02 -10.84
N VAL A 284 10.98 -18.68 -10.71
CA VAL A 284 12.28 -18.03 -10.58
C VAL A 284 13.05 -18.57 -9.37
N LEU A 285 12.39 -18.73 -8.22
CA LEU A 285 13.04 -19.28 -7.04
C LEU A 285 13.47 -20.74 -7.23
N ARG A 286 12.68 -21.57 -7.87
CA ARG A 286 13.04 -22.96 -8.15
C ARG A 286 14.27 -23.07 -9.08
N MET A 287 14.44 -22.12 -10.01
CA MET A 287 15.62 -22.04 -10.88
C MET A 287 16.89 -21.64 -10.13
N GLN A 288 16.80 -20.94 -9.01
CA GLN A 288 17.96 -20.51 -8.21
C GLN A 288 18.64 -21.63 -7.40
N GLY A 289 18.03 -22.81 -7.25
CA GLY A 289 18.66 -24.02 -6.69
C GLY A 289 18.82 -24.03 -5.16
N ALA A 290 19.97 -24.51 -4.66
CA ALA A 290 20.15 -24.90 -3.26
C ALA A 290 20.23 -23.74 -2.23
N ASP A 291 20.39 -22.50 -2.67
CA ASP A 291 20.59 -21.32 -1.79
C ASP A 291 19.26 -20.72 -1.28
N ILE A 292 18.13 -21.31 -1.63
CA ILE A 292 16.83 -20.77 -1.29
C ILE A 292 16.35 -21.22 0.09
N SER A 293 15.75 -20.30 0.83
CA SER A 293 15.03 -20.62 2.06
C SER A 293 13.84 -21.52 1.78
N ARG A 294 13.86 -22.78 2.26
CA ARG A 294 12.71 -23.69 2.20
C ARG A 294 11.45 -23.11 2.84
N ALA A 295 11.61 -22.23 3.83
CA ALA A 295 10.50 -21.54 4.47
C ALA A 295 9.82 -20.56 3.51
N MET A 296 10.59 -19.88 2.69
CA MET A 296 10.09 -18.94 1.67
C MET A 296 9.31 -19.65 0.57
N LEU A 297 9.87 -20.73 -0.01
CA LEU A 297 9.15 -21.55 -0.98
C LEU A 297 7.81 -22.04 -0.43
N LYS A 298 7.83 -22.62 0.77
CA LYS A 298 6.61 -23.09 1.44
C LYS A 298 5.61 -21.96 1.70
N GLY A 299 6.11 -20.76 2.02
CA GLY A 299 5.26 -19.56 2.19
C GLY A 299 4.52 -19.17 0.92
N LEU A 300 5.24 -19.11 -0.22
CA LEU A 300 4.65 -18.81 -1.53
C LEU A 300 3.71 -19.91 -2.03
N GLU A 301 4.06 -21.18 -1.81
CA GLU A 301 3.17 -22.31 -2.14
C GLU A 301 1.85 -22.23 -1.35
N LYS A 302 1.92 -21.96 -0.05
CA LYS A 302 0.72 -21.75 0.77
C LYS A 302 -0.12 -20.57 0.30
N ARG A 303 0.55 -19.48 -0.13
CA ARG A 303 -0.13 -18.30 -0.67
C ARG A 303 -0.83 -18.63 -1.99
N LYS A 304 -0.18 -19.36 -2.90
CA LYS A 304 -0.78 -19.85 -4.14
C LYS A 304 -2.06 -20.63 -3.84
N GLN A 305 -2.00 -21.63 -2.94
CA GLN A 305 -3.17 -22.42 -2.53
C GLN A 305 -4.30 -21.55 -1.96
N THR A 306 -3.97 -20.51 -1.16
CA THR A 306 -4.96 -19.58 -0.61
C THR A 306 -5.63 -18.76 -1.71
N LEU A 307 -4.89 -18.30 -2.72
CA LEU A 307 -5.42 -17.58 -3.87
C LEU A 307 -6.30 -18.47 -4.74
N GLU A 308 -5.89 -19.73 -4.99
CA GLU A 308 -6.67 -20.72 -5.71
C GLU A 308 -8.01 -21.00 -5.03
N ALA A 309 -8.01 -21.20 -3.72
CA ALA A 309 -9.24 -21.40 -2.94
C ALA A 309 -10.18 -20.19 -3.03
N LYS A 310 -9.64 -18.95 -2.97
CA LYS A 310 -10.43 -17.72 -3.12
C LYS A 310 -11.02 -17.61 -4.53
N LEU A 311 -10.21 -17.89 -5.57
CA LEU A 311 -10.67 -17.87 -6.96
C LEU A 311 -11.78 -18.88 -7.20
N GLN A 312 -11.63 -20.11 -6.70
CA GLN A 312 -12.69 -21.12 -6.81
C GLN A 312 -13.99 -20.64 -6.16
N GLY A 313 -13.93 -20.08 -4.95
CA GLY A 313 -15.12 -19.54 -4.27
C GLY A 313 -15.78 -18.38 -5.02
N ILE A 314 -15.00 -17.56 -5.75
CA ILE A 314 -15.55 -16.50 -6.61
C ILE A 314 -16.22 -17.11 -7.84
N GLN A 315 -15.59 -18.08 -8.50
CA GLN A 315 -16.17 -18.78 -9.66
C GLN A 315 -17.48 -19.51 -9.30
N ASP A 316 -17.52 -20.16 -8.15
CA ASP A 316 -18.73 -20.77 -7.63
C ASP A 316 -19.81 -19.72 -7.38
N SER A 317 -19.45 -18.57 -6.82
CA SER A 317 -20.35 -17.43 -6.60
C SER A 317 -20.86 -16.80 -7.90
N ILE A 318 -20.04 -16.76 -8.94
CA ILE A 318 -20.45 -16.30 -10.28
C ILE A 318 -21.48 -17.29 -10.87
N ALA A 319 -21.22 -18.59 -10.74
CA ALA A 319 -22.11 -19.64 -11.24
C ALA A 319 -23.47 -19.68 -10.51
N GLU A 320 -23.49 -19.35 -9.21
CA GLU A 320 -24.69 -19.34 -8.37
C GLU A 320 -25.38 -17.97 -8.31
N ARG A 321 -24.83 -16.95 -9.00
CA ARG A 321 -25.32 -15.56 -8.89
C ARG A 321 -26.79 -15.45 -9.24
N LYS A 322 -27.57 -14.90 -8.31
CA LYS A 322 -28.94 -14.45 -8.54
C LYS A 322 -28.89 -13.00 -9.02
N ASP A 323 -29.65 -12.67 -10.05
CA ASP A 323 -29.64 -11.37 -10.76
C ASP A 323 -29.96 -10.13 -9.89
N ASP A 324 -30.42 -10.31 -8.64
CA ASP A 324 -30.93 -9.23 -7.81
C ASP A 324 -29.90 -8.56 -6.88
N ALA A 325 -28.65 -9.00 -6.85
CA ALA A 325 -27.64 -8.46 -5.93
C ALA A 325 -26.95 -7.22 -6.54
N VAL A 326 -27.21 -6.05 -5.95
CA VAL A 326 -26.55 -4.80 -6.34
C VAL A 326 -25.11 -4.78 -5.82
N ASP A 327 -24.15 -4.72 -6.73
CA ASP A 327 -22.73 -4.55 -6.44
C ASP A 327 -22.26 -3.10 -6.69
N PHE A 328 -21.00 -2.82 -6.37
CA PHE A 328 -20.40 -1.49 -6.51
C PHE A 328 -20.46 -0.96 -7.95
N LYS A 329 -20.24 -1.82 -8.95
CA LYS A 329 -20.30 -1.47 -10.37
C LYS A 329 -21.70 -1.01 -10.77
N MET A 330 -22.74 -1.74 -10.31
CA MET A 330 -24.13 -1.41 -10.61
C MET A 330 -24.60 -0.12 -9.96
N MET A 331 -23.93 0.35 -8.89
CA MET A 331 -24.29 1.62 -8.23
C MET A 331 -23.93 2.83 -9.08
N GLY A 332 -23.05 2.69 -10.07
CA GLY A 332 -22.63 3.76 -10.95
C GLY A 332 -21.77 4.83 -10.28
N ILE A 333 -21.09 4.48 -9.19
CA ILE A 333 -20.13 5.36 -8.52
C ILE A 333 -18.88 5.45 -9.40
N ASP A 334 -18.47 6.66 -9.76
CA ASP A 334 -17.40 6.93 -10.69
C ASP A 334 -16.27 7.79 -10.09
N HIS A 335 -16.43 8.25 -8.86
CA HIS A 335 -15.37 8.99 -8.16
C HIS A 335 -15.39 8.73 -6.65
N LEU A 336 -14.19 8.56 -6.06
CA LEU A 336 -14.03 8.32 -4.62
C LEU A 336 -13.15 9.39 -3.97
N PHE A 337 -13.65 9.97 -2.88
CA PHE A 337 -12.89 10.79 -1.95
C PHE A 337 -12.75 10.01 -0.64
N VAL A 338 -11.52 9.82 -0.18
CA VAL A 338 -11.24 8.98 0.99
C VAL A 338 -10.53 9.79 2.06
N ASP A 339 -11.23 10.07 3.15
CA ASP A 339 -10.64 10.63 4.35
C ASP A 339 -9.88 9.55 5.11
N GLU A 340 -8.70 9.90 5.68
CA GLU A 340 -7.84 8.97 6.42
C GLU A 340 -7.48 7.70 5.60
N SER A 341 -7.02 7.90 4.38
CA SER A 341 -6.71 6.82 3.42
C SER A 341 -5.70 5.80 3.93
N HIS A 342 -4.91 6.13 4.96
CA HIS A 342 -3.99 5.20 5.62
C HIS A 342 -4.68 3.95 6.21
N GLN A 343 -5.99 3.97 6.40
CA GLN A 343 -6.78 2.80 6.81
C GLN A 343 -6.75 1.67 5.76
N PHE A 344 -6.41 1.99 4.50
CA PHE A 344 -6.34 1.06 3.37
C PHE A 344 -4.89 0.73 2.94
N LYS A 345 -3.88 1.11 3.73
CA LYS A 345 -2.45 0.96 3.39
C LYS A 345 -1.95 -0.48 3.27
N ASN A 346 -2.61 -1.43 3.93
CA ASN A 346 -2.16 -2.82 3.98
C ASN A 346 -2.73 -3.62 2.80
N LEU A 347 -2.35 -3.27 1.58
CA LEU A 347 -2.65 -4.08 0.40
C LEU A 347 -1.72 -5.30 0.35
N MET A 348 -2.21 -6.43 -0.16
CA MET A 348 -1.38 -7.60 -0.38
C MET A 348 -0.32 -7.31 -1.45
N PHE A 349 0.85 -7.88 -1.31
CA PHE A 349 1.93 -7.79 -2.29
C PHE A 349 2.74 -9.08 -2.32
N ASN A 350 3.41 -9.32 -3.45
CA ASN A 350 4.33 -10.43 -3.63
C ASN A 350 5.77 -9.95 -3.55
N THR A 351 6.63 -10.72 -2.91
CA THR A 351 8.06 -10.46 -2.86
C THR A 351 8.83 -11.77 -2.85
N ARG A 352 9.99 -11.77 -3.51
CA ARG A 352 10.96 -12.86 -3.49
C ARG A 352 11.92 -12.76 -2.32
N HIS A 353 11.80 -11.72 -1.50
CA HIS A 353 12.67 -11.46 -0.37
C HIS A 353 11.93 -11.73 0.95
N ASP A 354 12.63 -12.38 1.90
CA ASP A 354 12.18 -12.46 3.27
C ASP A 354 12.29 -11.08 3.92
N ARG A 355 11.20 -10.42 4.24
CA ARG A 355 11.14 -9.15 5.00
C ARG A 355 11.94 -7.99 4.39
N VAL A 356 11.29 -7.32 3.50
CA VAL A 356 11.78 -6.02 3.02
C VAL A 356 11.51 -4.95 4.10
N SER A 357 12.55 -4.20 4.46
CA SER A 357 12.43 -3.10 5.43
C SER A 357 11.41 -2.07 4.94
N GLY A 358 10.53 -1.63 5.83
CA GLY A 358 9.47 -0.66 5.50
C GLY A 358 8.19 -1.26 4.91
N LEU A 359 8.17 -2.53 4.49
CA LEU A 359 6.96 -3.23 4.06
C LEU A 359 6.33 -4.00 5.22
N GLY A 360 5.00 -3.95 5.27
CA GLY A 360 4.21 -4.68 6.28
C GLY A 360 4.03 -6.16 5.97
N ASN A 361 2.98 -6.77 6.54
CA ASN A 361 2.62 -8.16 6.25
C ASN A 361 2.16 -8.30 4.79
N PRO A 362 2.75 -9.22 3.99
CA PRO A 362 2.38 -9.46 2.59
C PRO A 362 0.95 -9.99 2.40
N ASP A 363 0.32 -10.57 3.44
CA ASP A 363 -1.06 -11.09 3.33
C ASP A 363 -2.11 -10.00 3.12
N GLY A 364 -1.77 -8.76 3.47
CA GLY A 364 -2.65 -7.61 3.29
C GLY A 364 -3.88 -7.64 4.20
N SER A 365 -4.85 -6.78 3.90
CA SER A 365 -6.14 -6.71 4.60
C SER A 365 -7.30 -6.74 3.61
N GLN A 366 -8.41 -7.38 4.00
CA GLN A 366 -9.63 -7.41 3.17
C GLN A 366 -10.17 -6.00 2.89
N ARG A 367 -9.99 -5.06 3.83
CA ARG A 367 -10.38 -3.66 3.66
C ARG A 367 -9.63 -3.00 2.51
N ALA A 368 -8.29 -3.15 2.46
CA ALA A 368 -7.48 -2.60 1.38
C ALA A 368 -7.80 -3.27 0.03
N LEU A 369 -8.06 -4.57 0.04
CA LEU A 369 -8.44 -5.31 -1.16
C LEU A 369 -9.79 -4.85 -1.71
N ASN A 370 -10.80 -4.63 -0.86
CA ASN A 370 -12.09 -4.10 -1.28
C ASN A 370 -11.95 -2.69 -1.89
N MET A 371 -11.09 -1.84 -1.35
CA MET A 371 -10.79 -0.53 -1.92
C MET A 371 -10.13 -0.66 -3.29
N LEU A 372 -9.19 -1.60 -3.46
CA LEU A 372 -8.56 -1.86 -4.75
C LEU A 372 -9.59 -2.29 -5.80
N PHE A 373 -10.52 -3.18 -5.45
CA PHE A 373 -11.59 -3.63 -6.35
C PHE A 373 -12.48 -2.45 -6.79
N ALA A 374 -12.87 -1.59 -5.84
CA ALA A 374 -13.66 -0.40 -6.15
C ALA A 374 -12.91 0.57 -7.08
N ILE A 375 -11.64 0.85 -6.81
CA ILE A 375 -10.79 1.72 -7.65
C ILE A 375 -10.67 1.13 -9.07
N ARG A 376 -10.44 -0.18 -9.19
CA ARG A 376 -10.33 -0.85 -10.50
C ARG A 376 -11.67 -0.93 -11.25
N THR A 377 -12.78 -0.82 -10.54
CA THR A 377 -14.10 -0.73 -11.17
C THR A 377 -14.33 0.65 -11.78
N ILE A 378 -13.76 1.70 -11.18
CA ILE A 378 -13.88 3.10 -11.66
C ILE A 378 -12.93 3.40 -12.83
N GLN A 379 -11.72 2.82 -12.83
CA GLN A 379 -10.70 2.97 -13.88
C GLN A 379 -11.03 2.21 -15.16
#